data_a6813881054de8b67d5c9359cda07599
#
_entry.id   a6813881054de8b67d5c9359cda07599
#
_cell.length_a   1.000
_cell.length_b   1.000
_cell.length_c   1.000
_cell.angle_alpha   90.00
_cell.angle_beta   90.00
_cell.angle_gamma   90.00
#
_symmetry.space_group_name_H-M   'P 1'
#
loop_
_entity.id
_entity.type
_entity.pdbx_description
1 polymer ?
#
loop_
_entity_poly.entity_id
_entity_poly.type
_entity_poly.pdbx_seq_one_letter_code
_entity_poly.pdbx_strand_id
1 'polypeptide(L)'
;MTVINSIADRADELKGWRRELHQHPEICYEEVWTSDFVAAKLESFGIEVHRGMGKTGVVGVLRGNGDSDRAIGLRADIDALPMQELNEFEHKSKIPGRMHACGHDGHTTMLLGAAQYLAETRNFDGTVYFIFQPAEEGGGGGLAMIEDGLFREFDMQTVWGMHNWPSMDMGLAGIHDLSLIHIS
;
A
#
# COMPACT_ATOMS: atom_id res chain seq x y z
N MET A 1 -8.76 11.69 -16.56
CA MET A 1 -7.36 11.18 -16.49
C MET A 1 -7.26 9.96 -17.38
N THR A 2 -6.24 9.85 -18.22
CA THR A 2 -6.07 8.69 -19.11
C THR A 2 -5.29 7.62 -18.36
N VAL A 3 -5.88 6.44 -18.19
CA VAL A 3 -5.20 5.29 -17.55
C VAL A 3 -4.20 4.70 -18.54
N ILE A 4 -3.02 4.31 -18.08
CA ILE A 4 -2.02 3.60 -18.89
C ILE A 4 -2.62 2.24 -19.29
N ASN A 5 -2.61 1.92 -20.60
CA ASN A 5 -3.28 0.73 -21.14
C ASN A 5 -2.83 -0.56 -20.44
N SER A 6 -1.54 -0.75 -20.20
CA SER A 6 -1.02 -1.95 -19.52
C SER A 6 -1.51 -2.10 -18.07
N ILE A 7 -1.91 -1.01 -17.40
CA ILE A 7 -2.56 -1.05 -16.08
C ILE A 7 -4.06 -1.33 -16.26
N ALA A 8 -4.70 -0.71 -17.25
CA ALA A 8 -6.12 -0.95 -17.54
C ALA A 8 -6.40 -2.42 -17.90
N ASP A 9 -5.52 -3.04 -18.67
CA ASP A 9 -5.62 -4.45 -19.07
C ASP A 9 -5.55 -5.43 -17.89
N ARG A 10 -5.05 -4.98 -16.73
CA ARG A 10 -4.97 -5.75 -15.47
C ARG A 10 -6.09 -5.46 -14.48
N ALA A 11 -7.10 -4.71 -14.86
CA ALA A 11 -8.16 -4.29 -13.96
C ALA A 11 -8.84 -5.47 -13.23
N ASP A 12 -9.03 -6.61 -13.90
CA ASP A 12 -9.62 -7.80 -13.27
C ASP A 12 -8.65 -8.50 -12.30
N GLU A 13 -7.36 -8.52 -12.58
CA GLU A 13 -6.33 -9.04 -11.66
C GLU A 13 -6.26 -8.17 -10.40
N LEU A 14 -6.15 -6.86 -10.55
CA LEU A 14 -6.10 -5.90 -9.43
C LEU A 14 -7.39 -5.96 -8.60
N LYS A 15 -8.55 -6.07 -9.25
CA LYS A 15 -9.82 -6.29 -8.56
C LYS A 15 -9.82 -7.60 -7.76
N GLY A 16 -9.20 -8.65 -8.31
CA GLY A 16 -9.02 -9.92 -7.62
C GLY A 16 -8.21 -9.75 -6.33
N TRP A 17 -7.06 -9.07 -6.39
CA TRP A 17 -6.23 -8.82 -5.22
C TRP A 17 -6.94 -7.99 -4.15
N ARG A 18 -7.63 -6.91 -4.57
CA ARG A 18 -8.41 -6.10 -3.64
C ARG A 18 -9.48 -6.91 -2.92
N ARG A 19 -10.22 -7.77 -3.65
CA ARG A 19 -11.27 -8.61 -3.06
C ARG A 19 -10.71 -9.66 -2.13
N GLU A 20 -9.54 -10.20 -2.43
CA GLU A 20 -8.85 -11.16 -1.58
C GLU A 20 -8.38 -10.51 -0.28
N LEU A 21 -7.78 -9.32 -0.34
CA LEU A 21 -7.44 -8.51 0.83
C LEU A 21 -8.69 -8.18 1.66
N HIS A 22 -9.77 -7.74 1.01
CA HIS A 22 -11.03 -7.38 1.66
C HIS A 22 -11.65 -8.55 2.44
N GLN A 23 -11.48 -9.78 1.95
CA GLN A 23 -11.95 -10.99 2.63
C GLN A 23 -11.12 -11.38 3.86
N HIS A 24 -9.89 -10.88 3.99
CA HIS A 24 -8.95 -11.23 5.04
C HIS A 24 -8.48 -10.00 5.84
N PRO A 25 -9.42 -9.24 6.42
CA PRO A 25 -9.05 -8.03 7.17
C PRO A 25 -8.32 -8.37 8.45
N GLU A 26 -7.15 -7.79 8.65
CA GLU A 26 -6.34 -7.91 9.86
C GLU A 26 -6.17 -6.53 10.49
N ILE A 27 -6.28 -6.46 11.82
CA ILE A 27 -6.21 -5.20 12.56
C ILE A 27 -4.78 -4.88 12.98
N CYS A 28 -4.56 -3.66 13.47
CA CYS A 28 -3.29 -3.11 13.95
C CYS A 28 -2.32 -4.16 14.52
N TYR A 29 -1.15 -4.29 13.90
CA TYR A 29 -0.06 -5.20 14.28
C TYR A 29 -0.38 -6.70 14.25
N GLU A 30 -1.51 -7.09 13.66
CA GLU A 30 -1.89 -8.48 13.40
C GLU A 30 -1.91 -8.81 11.90
N GLU A 31 -1.41 -7.90 11.04
CA GLU A 31 -1.45 -7.98 9.56
C GLU A 31 -0.43 -9.00 9.02
N VAL A 32 -0.42 -10.21 9.56
CA VAL A 32 0.56 -11.27 9.22
C VAL A 32 0.29 -11.83 7.83
N TRP A 33 -0.96 -12.22 7.55
CA TRP A 33 -1.36 -12.74 6.24
C TRP A 33 -1.23 -11.67 5.15
N THR A 34 -1.65 -10.42 5.46
CA THR A 34 -1.53 -9.28 4.54
C THR A 34 -0.07 -8.98 4.21
N SER A 35 0.80 -9.01 5.22
CA SER A 35 2.26 -8.87 5.04
C SER A 35 2.83 -9.97 4.14
N ASP A 36 2.42 -11.23 4.35
CA ASP A 36 2.83 -12.38 3.53
C ASP A 36 2.34 -12.23 2.09
N PHE A 37 1.09 -11.83 1.90
CA PHE A 37 0.50 -11.58 0.59
C PHE A 37 1.26 -10.49 -0.19
N VAL A 38 1.53 -9.36 0.45
CA VAL A 38 2.27 -8.24 -0.13
C VAL A 38 3.69 -8.66 -0.50
N ALA A 39 4.40 -9.29 0.42
CA ALA A 39 5.77 -9.76 0.19
C ALA A 39 5.84 -10.73 -1.00
N ALA A 40 4.96 -11.73 -1.04
CA ALA A 40 4.91 -12.71 -2.13
C ALA A 40 4.64 -12.04 -3.50
N LYS A 41 3.76 -11.02 -3.55
CA LYS A 41 3.51 -10.25 -4.78
C LYS A 41 4.75 -9.49 -5.23
N LEU A 42 5.39 -8.73 -4.34
CA LEU A 42 6.61 -7.98 -4.65
C LEU A 42 7.74 -8.91 -5.13
N GLU A 43 7.96 -10.02 -4.45
CA GLU A 43 8.94 -11.03 -4.84
C GLU A 43 8.66 -11.60 -6.24
N SER A 44 7.38 -11.85 -6.56
CA SER A 44 6.96 -12.35 -7.88
C SER A 44 7.22 -11.35 -9.01
N PHE A 45 7.32 -10.06 -8.70
CA PHE A 45 7.70 -9.00 -9.64
C PHE A 45 9.23 -8.81 -9.74
N GLY A 46 10.02 -9.57 -9.00
CA GLY A 46 11.47 -9.42 -8.92
C GLY A 46 11.92 -8.18 -8.16
N ILE A 47 11.13 -7.74 -7.20
CA ILE A 47 11.43 -6.61 -6.29
C ILE A 47 12.09 -7.20 -5.03
N GLU A 48 13.17 -6.57 -4.56
CA GLU A 48 13.80 -6.90 -3.29
C GLU A 48 12.87 -6.54 -2.13
N VAL A 49 12.70 -7.44 -1.14
CA VAL A 49 11.71 -7.30 -0.08
C VAL A 49 12.36 -7.33 1.31
N HIS A 50 12.04 -6.35 2.13
CA HIS A 50 12.39 -6.24 3.54
C HIS A 50 11.12 -6.31 4.39
N ARG A 51 11.12 -7.16 5.42
CA ARG A 51 9.94 -7.47 6.23
C ARG A 51 10.17 -7.19 7.71
N GLY A 52 9.07 -7.01 8.45
CA GLY A 52 9.08 -6.93 9.90
C GLY A 52 9.31 -5.54 10.47
N MET A 53 9.44 -4.52 9.63
CA MET A 53 9.55 -3.14 10.06
C MET A 53 8.21 -2.66 10.64
N GLY A 54 8.21 -2.10 11.85
CA GLY A 54 6.98 -1.86 12.59
C GLY A 54 6.17 -3.15 12.83
N LYS A 55 6.84 -4.28 13.07
CA LYS A 55 6.34 -5.65 13.26
C LYS A 55 5.88 -6.33 11.96
N THR A 56 4.86 -5.83 11.28
CA THR A 56 4.22 -6.47 10.13
C THR A 56 4.42 -5.71 8.82
N GLY A 57 5.08 -4.56 8.86
CA GLY A 57 5.35 -3.74 7.67
C GLY A 57 6.29 -4.41 6.68
N VAL A 58 6.13 -4.03 5.42
CA VAL A 58 6.92 -4.52 4.29
C VAL A 58 7.46 -3.34 3.49
N VAL A 59 8.73 -3.43 3.09
CA VAL A 59 9.35 -2.45 2.18
C VAL A 59 9.90 -3.18 0.97
N GLY A 60 9.43 -2.79 -0.22
CA GLY A 60 9.99 -3.24 -1.49
C GLY A 60 10.99 -2.23 -2.04
N VAL A 61 12.09 -2.68 -2.61
CA VAL A 61 13.14 -1.83 -3.19
C VAL A 61 13.27 -2.11 -4.68
N LEU A 62 13.06 -1.10 -5.51
CA LEU A 62 13.19 -1.21 -6.96
C LEU A 62 14.10 -0.11 -7.51
N ARG A 63 15.19 -0.50 -8.18
CA ARG A 63 16.04 0.40 -8.94
C ARG A 63 15.56 0.50 -10.38
N GLY A 64 15.52 1.73 -10.90
CA GLY A 64 15.28 2.02 -12.31
C GLY A 64 16.50 1.70 -13.19
N ASN A 65 16.43 2.11 -14.45
CA ASN A 65 17.51 1.90 -15.42
C ASN A 65 18.59 2.98 -15.42
N GLY A 66 18.39 4.08 -14.69
CA GLY A 66 19.36 5.16 -14.56
C GLY A 66 20.23 5.04 -13.30
N ASP A 67 21.25 5.88 -13.21
CA ASP A 67 22.30 5.83 -12.19
C ASP A 67 22.17 6.93 -11.12
N SER A 68 21.05 7.67 -11.07
CA SER A 68 20.92 8.76 -10.12
C SER A 68 20.69 8.27 -8.68
N ASP A 69 21.10 9.07 -7.72
CA ASP A 69 20.88 8.85 -6.28
C ASP A 69 19.48 9.32 -5.82
N ARG A 70 18.61 9.72 -6.76
CA ARG A 70 17.24 10.12 -6.41
C ARG A 70 16.44 8.93 -5.93
N ALA A 71 15.66 9.14 -4.88
CA ALA A 71 14.81 8.10 -4.36
C ALA A 71 13.51 8.67 -3.80
N ILE A 72 12.42 7.93 -4.01
CA ILE A 72 11.10 8.26 -3.46
C ILE A 72 10.51 7.07 -2.73
N GLY A 73 9.75 7.33 -1.68
CA GLY A 73 8.87 6.35 -1.05
C GLY A 73 7.45 6.49 -1.57
N LEU A 74 6.82 5.37 -1.89
CA LEU A 74 5.38 5.27 -2.15
C LEU A 74 4.76 4.46 -1.04
N ARG A 75 3.76 5.00 -0.33
CA ARG A 75 3.19 4.41 0.89
C ARG A 75 1.74 4.00 0.70
N ALA A 76 1.42 2.82 1.18
CA ALA A 76 0.06 2.37 1.47
C ALA A 76 -0.02 1.82 2.90
N ASP A 77 -1.13 2.06 3.57
CA ASP A 77 -1.51 1.38 4.80
C ASP A 77 -2.10 0.00 4.49
N ILE A 78 -2.02 -0.93 5.47
CA ILE A 78 -2.43 -2.32 5.24
C ILE A 78 -3.39 -2.89 6.28
N ASP A 79 -3.65 -2.18 7.38
CA ASP A 79 -4.52 -2.63 8.46
C ASP A 79 -6.01 -2.41 8.17
N ALA A 80 -6.85 -3.11 8.91
CA ALA A 80 -8.30 -3.03 8.89
C ALA A 80 -8.86 -2.54 10.22
N LEU A 81 -10.17 -2.33 10.27
CA LEU A 81 -10.89 -1.85 11.44
C LEU A 81 -11.57 -2.98 12.22
N PRO A 82 -11.62 -2.89 13.57
CA PRO A 82 -12.35 -3.83 14.43
C PRO A 82 -13.86 -3.54 14.41
N MET A 83 -14.51 -3.76 13.26
CA MET A 83 -15.95 -3.57 13.11
C MET A 83 -16.58 -4.66 12.26
N GLN A 84 -17.84 -5.00 12.54
CA GLN A 84 -18.57 -6.01 11.80
C GLN A 84 -19.01 -5.47 10.44
N GLU A 85 -18.62 -6.15 9.36
CA GLU A 85 -19.15 -5.87 8.03
C GLU A 85 -20.60 -6.34 7.90
N LEU A 86 -21.47 -5.45 7.40
CA LEU A 86 -22.90 -5.71 7.17
C LEU A 86 -23.25 -5.91 5.69
N ASN A 87 -22.27 -5.81 4.80
CA ASN A 87 -22.47 -6.05 3.38
C ASN A 87 -22.77 -7.53 3.08
N GLU A 88 -23.51 -7.79 1.97
CA GLU A 88 -23.89 -9.14 1.56
C GLU A 88 -23.29 -9.56 0.21
N PHE A 89 -22.32 -8.83 -0.32
CA PHE A 89 -21.63 -9.23 -1.54
C PHE A 89 -20.66 -10.42 -1.31
N GLU A 90 -20.32 -11.12 -2.37
CA GLU A 90 -19.51 -12.34 -2.35
C GLU A 90 -18.13 -12.18 -1.68
N HIS A 91 -17.51 -11.02 -1.84
CA HIS A 91 -16.17 -10.72 -1.34
C HIS A 91 -16.17 -9.99 0.01
N LYS A 92 -17.23 -10.05 0.79
CA LYS A 92 -17.26 -9.52 2.15
C LYS A 92 -16.24 -10.21 3.06
N SER A 93 -15.91 -9.56 4.15
CA SER A 93 -15.01 -10.10 5.18
C SER A 93 -15.39 -11.53 5.59
N LYS A 94 -14.43 -12.42 5.65
CA LYS A 94 -14.56 -13.78 6.19
C LYS A 94 -14.21 -13.85 7.68
N ILE A 95 -13.78 -12.74 8.26
CA ILE A 95 -13.34 -12.66 9.66
C ILE A 95 -14.36 -11.85 10.45
N PRO A 96 -15.17 -12.47 11.30
CA PRO A 96 -16.16 -11.76 12.10
C PRO A 96 -15.55 -10.64 12.93
N GLY A 97 -16.21 -9.47 12.94
CA GLY A 97 -15.77 -8.32 13.71
C GLY A 97 -14.59 -7.56 13.13
N ARG A 98 -14.19 -7.84 11.88
CA ARG A 98 -13.14 -7.10 11.17
C ARG A 98 -13.59 -6.74 9.75
N MET A 99 -13.23 -5.55 9.30
CA MET A 99 -13.59 -5.05 7.97
C MET A 99 -12.57 -4.03 7.46
N HIS A 100 -12.22 -4.09 6.18
CA HIS A 100 -11.54 -2.99 5.49
C HIS A 100 -12.53 -1.85 5.19
N ALA A 101 -12.91 -1.09 6.22
CA ALA A 101 -13.90 -0.02 6.10
C ALA A 101 -13.29 1.33 5.72
N CYS A 102 -11.97 1.51 5.89
CA CYS A 102 -11.25 2.71 5.47
C CYS A 102 -10.71 2.63 4.02
N GLY A 103 -10.67 1.42 3.45
CA GLY A 103 -10.25 1.20 2.06
C GLY A 103 -8.77 0.87 1.88
N HIS A 104 -8.07 0.46 2.94
CA HIS A 104 -6.64 0.10 2.89
C HIS A 104 -6.38 -1.12 2.00
N ASP A 105 -7.35 -2.02 1.79
CA ASP A 105 -7.34 -3.05 0.75
C ASP A 105 -7.16 -2.48 -0.66
N GLY A 106 -7.80 -1.34 -0.92
CA GLY A 106 -7.65 -0.58 -2.16
C GLY A 106 -6.28 0.10 -2.26
N HIS A 107 -5.80 0.73 -1.18
CA HIS A 107 -4.49 1.39 -1.14
C HIS A 107 -3.36 0.38 -1.37
N THR A 108 -3.40 -0.75 -0.68
CA THR A 108 -2.47 -1.88 -0.86
C THR A 108 -2.47 -2.36 -2.31
N THR A 109 -3.65 -2.57 -2.89
CA THR A 109 -3.79 -3.01 -4.29
C THR A 109 -3.23 -1.99 -5.28
N MET A 110 -3.51 -0.70 -5.09
CA MET A 110 -2.98 0.36 -5.95
C MET A 110 -1.45 0.40 -5.92
N LEU A 111 -0.87 0.27 -4.73
CA LEU A 111 0.59 0.26 -4.59
C LEU A 111 1.23 -0.99 -5.20
N LEU A 112 0.63 -2.17 -5.04
CA LEU A 112 1.06 -3.39 -5.70
C LEU A 112 0.96 -3.30 -7.23
N GLY A 113 -0.11 -2.71 -7.76
CA GLY A 113 -0.26 -2.48 -9.20
C GLY A 113 0.79 -1.51 -9.76
N ALA A 114 1.11 -0.46 -9.01
CA ALA A 114 2.20 0.46 -9.36
C ALA A 114 3.56 -0.25 -9.32
N ALA A 115 3.80 -1.07 -8.31
CA ALA A 115 5.03 -1.85 -8.16
C ALA A 115 5.24 -2.82 -9.34
N GLN A 116 4.20 -3.55 -9.72
CA GLN A 116 4.23 -4.45 -10.88
C GLN A 116 4.58 -3.70 -12.17
N TYR A 117 3.88 -2.60 -12.46
CA TYR A 117 4.14 -1.79 -13.64
C TYR A 117 5.57 -1.22 -13.69
N LEU A 118 6.03 -0.68 -12.56
CA LEU A 118 7.38 -0.12 -12.46
C LEU A 118 8.47 -1.19 -12.56
N ALA A 119 8.25 -2.37 -12.01
CA ALA A 119 9.18 -3.49 -12.10
C ALA A 119 9.34 -4.00 -13.54
N GLU A 120 8.25 -4.06 -14.31
CA GLU A 120 8.28 -4.50 -15.70
C GLU A 120 8.94 -3.49 -16.63
N THR A 121 8.67 -2.21 -16.41
CA THR A 121 9.15 -1.16 -17.33
C THR A 121 10.53 -0.64 -16.95
N ARG A 122 10.81 -0.51 -15.66
CA ARG A 122 12.01 0.15 -15.09
C ARG A 122 12.36 1.48 -15.76
N ASN A 123 11.38 2.12 -16.38
CA ASN A 123 11.55 3.36 -17.15
C ASN A 123 11.54 4.60 -16.24
N PHE A 124 12.46 4.61 -15.29
CA PHE A 124 12.71 5.72 -14.39
C PHE A 124 14.18 5.73 -13.97
N ASP A 125 14.60 6.86 -13.39
CA ASP A 125 15.95 7.07 -12.89
C ASP A 125 15.95 7.16 -11.36
N GLY A 126 16.85 6.41 -10.71
CA GLY A 126 16.92 6.33 -9.25
C GLY A 126 16.20 5.13 -8.65
N THR A 127 15.70 5.26 -7.41
CA THR A 127 15.10 4.17 -6.63
C THR A 127 13.67 4.51 -6.18
N VAL A 128 12.79 3.51 -6.24
CA VAL A 128 11.45 3.58 -5.63
C VAL A 128 11.38 2.59 -4.47
N TYR A 129 10.99 3.09 -3.31
CA TYR A 129 10.66 2.28 -2.13
C TYR A 129 9.15 2.15 -2.00
N PHE A 130 8.65 0.91 -2.00
CA PHE A 130 7.24 0.61 -1.79
C PHE A 130 7.03 0.29 -0.31
N ILE A 131 6.37 1.17 0.42
CA ILE A 131 6.21 1.09 1.86
C ILE A 131 4.79 0.64 2.18
N PHE A 132 4.64 -0.57 2.70
CA PHE A 132 3.37 -1.10 3.18
C PHE A 132 3.36 -0.98 4.70
N GLN A 133 2.66 0.05 5.19
CA GLN A 133 2.67 0.45 6.58
C GLN A 133 1.58 -0.24 7.37
N PRO A 134 1.91 -0.90 8.50
CA PRO A 134 0.91 -1.47 9.41
C PRO A 134 0.28 -0.41 10.30
N ALA A 135 -0.79 -0.78 11.01
CA ALA A 135 -1.31 -0.10 12.21
C ALA A 135 -1.52 1.42 12.03
N GLU A 136 -2.13 1.83 10.93
CA GLU A 136 -2.49 3.23 10.71
C GLU A 136 -3.63 3.65 11.64
N GLU A 137 -4.63 2.79 11.81
CA GLU A 137 -5.88 3.01 12.56
C GLU A 137 -5.68 3.00 14.10
N GLY A 138 -4.74 3.81 14.57
CA GLY A 138 -4.50 4.04 16.01
C GLY A 138 -3.31 3.31 16.62
N GLY A 139 -2.59 2.47 15.86
CA GLY A 139 -1.41 1.76 16.36
C GLY A 139 -0.08 2.50 16.21
N GLY A 140 -0.05 3.63 15.49
CA GLY A 140 1.17 4.41 15.27
C GLY A 140 2.22 3.69 14.42
N GLY A 141 1.79 2.82 13.48
CA GLY A 141 2.68 1.97 12.69
C GLY A 141 3.71 2.74 11.87
N GLY A 142 3.37 3.93 11.38
CA GLY A 142 4.33 4.80 10.71
C GLY A 142 5.49 5.21 11.63
N LEU A 143 5.19 5.59 12.88
CA LEU A 143 6.22 5.90 13.88
C LEU A 143 7.04 4.66 14.22
N ALA A 144 6.40 3.50 14.40
CA ALA A 144 7.10 2.25 14.67
C ALA A 144 8.09 1.88 13.55
N MET A 145 7.71 2.04 12.28
CA MET A 145 8.62 1.82 11.15
C MET A 145 9.80 2.82 11.17
N ILE A 146 9.56 4.09 11.53
CA ILE A 146 10.62 5.10 11.64
C ILE A 146 11.59 4.75 12.77
N GLU A 147 11.09 4.34 13.93
CA GLU A 147 11.89 3.93 15.09
C GLU A 147 12.71 2.69 14.77
N ASP A 148 12.17 1.73 14.00
CA ASP A 148 12.88 0.56 13.50
C ASP A 148 13.96 0.91 12.44
N GLY A 149 13.95 2.14 11.91
CA GLY A 149 15.00 2.64 11.06
C GLY A 149 14.64 2.84 9.59
N LEU A 150 13.36 2.98 9.25
CA LEU A 150 12.90 3.15 7.87
C LEU A 150 13.76 4.15 7.08
N PHE A 151 13.99 5.35 7.63
CA PHE A 151 14.78 6.39 6.96
C PHE A 151 16.29 6.28 7.18
N ARG A 152 16.76 5.32 7.98
CA ARG A 152 18.20 5.00 8.11
C ARG A 152 18.63 3.94 7.11
N GLU A 153 17.73 3.00 6.81
CA GLU A 153 18.00 1.89 5.89
C GLU A 153 17.66 2.23 4.44
N PHE A 154 16.65 3.09 4.26
CA PHE A 154 16.16 3.47 2.93
C PHE A 154 16.24 4.98 2.76
N ASP A 155 17.29 5.44 2.09
CA ASP A 155 17.55 6.87 1.85
C ASP A 155 16.62 7.41 0.75
N MET A 156 15.48 7.96 1.16
CA MET A 156 14.49 8.55 0.27
C MET A 156 14.29 10.05 0.57
N GLN A 157 14.21 10.88 -0.47
CA GLN A 157 14.04 12.32 -0.33
C GLN A 157 12.61 12.74 -0.03
N THR A 158 11.63 11.95 -0.49
CA THR A 158 10.20 12.23 -0.30
C THR A 158 9.42 10.94 -0.13
N VAL A 159 8.30 11.02 0.61
CA VAL A 159 7.32 9.95 0.73
C VAL A 159 5.97 10.45 0.25
N TRP A 160 5.30 9.65 -0.56
CA TRP A 160 3.97 9.94 -1.11
C TRP A 160 3.00 8.84 -0.72
N GLY A 161 1.84 9.23 -0.22
CA GLY A 161 0.72 8.34 0.06
C GLY A 161 -0.55 8.84 -0.61
N MET A 162 -1.46 7.92 -0.89
CA MET A 162 -2.76 8.22 -1.47
C MET A 162 -3.85 7.63 -0.59
N HIS A 163 -4.92 8.37 -0.35
CA HIS A 163 -6.10 7.88 0.36
C HIS A 163 -7.34 8.02 -0.53
N ASN A 164 -8.18 6.99 -0.58
CA ASN A 164 -9.48 7.06 -1.23
C ASN A 164 -10.40 8.01 -0.44
N TRP A 165 -11.23 8.79 -1.14
CA TRP A 165 -12.16 9.73 -0.52
C TRP A 165 -13.58 9.49 -1.06
N PRO A 166 -14.51 8.95 -0.25
CA PRO A 166 -15.83 8.53 -0.74
C PRO A 166 -16.69 9.61 -1.38
N SER A 167 -16.51 10.88 -0.99
CA SER A 167 -17.28 12.00 -1.53
C SER A 167 -16.59 12.73 -2.69
N MET A 168 -15.48 12.22 -3.18
CA MET A 168 -14.78 12.77 -4.34
C MET A 168 -15.21 12.03 -5.60
N ASP A 169 -15.51 12.75 -6.67
CA ASP A 169 -15.88 12.16 -7.96
C ASP A 169 -14.77 11.28 -8.50
N MET A 170 -15.15 10.16 -9.12
CA MET A 170 -14.20 9.21 -9.69
C MET A 170 -13.33 9.87 -10.76
N GLY A 171 -12.03 9.68 -10.66
CA GLY A 171 -11.03 10.27 -11.58
C GLY A 171 -10.52 11.65 -11.17
N LEU A 172 -11.02 12.20 -10.06
CA LEU A 172 -10.41 13.37 -9.43
C LEU A 172 -9.32 12.95 -8.44
N ALA A 173 -8.32 13.80 -8.30
CA ALA A 173 -7.30 13.72 -7.27
C ALA A 173 -7.13 15.10 -6.63
N GLY A 174 -7.10 15.14 -5.30
CA GLY A 174 -6.80 16.33 -4.53
C GLY A 174 -5.41 16.23 -3.90
N ILE A 175 -4.73 17.36 -3.77
CA ILE A 175 -3.47 17.48 -3.04
C ILE A 175 -3.67 18.52 -1.95
N HIS A 176 -3.26 18.20 -0.74
CA HIS A 176 -3.23 19.12 0.38
C HIS A 176 -1.81 19.61 0.64
N ASP A 177 -1.68 20.92 0.88
CA ASP A 177 -0.41 21.55 1.26
C ASP A 177 0.01 21.21 2.70
N LEU A 178 -0.92 20.69 3.49
CA LEU A 178 -0.73 20.33 4.90
C LEU A 178 -1.14 18.86 5.13
N SER A 179 -0.54 18.27 6.17
CA SER A 179 -0.88 16.92 6.61
C SER A 179 -2.36 16.80 6.99
N LEU A 180 -2.97 15.63 6.77
CA LEU A 180 -4.34 15.32 7.21
C LEU A 180 -4.54 15.51 8.72
N ILE A 181 -3.49 15.39 9.52
CA ILE A 181 -3.49 15.64 10.97
C ILE A 181 -3.91 17.07 11.33
N HIS A 182 -3.78 18.03 10.42
CA HIS A 182 -4.15 19.44 10.66
C HIS A 182 -5.60 19.76 10.27
N ILE A 183 -6.38 18.75 9.85
CA ILE A 183 -7.78 18.90 9.41
C ILE A 183 -8.77 18.38 10.46
N SER A 184 -8.31 17.66 11.45
CA SER A 184 -9.12 17.13 12.56
C SER A 184 -9.09 18.03 13.78
#